data_ea9d2e4d19183f8af644936683fe30cb
#
_entry.id   ea9d2e4d19183f8af644936683fe30cb
#
_cell.length_a   1.000
_cell.length_b   1.000
_cell.length_c   1.000
_cell.angle_alpha   90.00
_cell.angle_beta   90.00
_cell.angle_gamma   90.00
#
_symmetry.space_group_name_H-M   'P 1'
#
loop_
_entity.id
_entity.type
_entity.pdbx_description
1 polymer ?
#
loop_
_entity_poly.entity_id
_entity_poly.type
_entity_poly.pdbx_seq_one_letter_code
_entity_poly.pdbx_strand_id
1 'polypeptide(L)'
;MSAAAPASVLVVRLGSLGDLVHAVPAVAALRNGWPSARIDWLVEPAHAEFLRLVSIINNVIVLRGKSARGWMETRTELRARGYDVAVDLQGLIKSAALARLSGAARVCG
;
A
#
# COMPACT_ATOMS: atom_id res chain seq x y z
N MET A 1 -17.06 8.91 19.45
CA MET A 1 -15.62 8.62 19.68
C MET A 1 -14.94 8.32 18.37
N SER A 2 -13.90 9.00 18.10
CA SER A 2 -13.10 8.67 16.93
C SER A 2 -12.19 7.49 17.23
N ALA A 3 -12.00 6.62 16.26
CA ALA A 3 -10.98 5.61 16.38
C ALA A 3 -9.61 6.28 16.45
N ALA A 4 -8.67 5.67 17.15
CA ALA A 4 -7.30 6.15 17.14
C ALA A 4 -6.77 6.14 15.71
N ALA A 5 -5.98 7.14 15.37
CA ALA A 5 -5.33 7.19 14.07
C ALA A 5 -4.40 5.98 13.91
N PRO A 6 -4.35 5.36 12.72
CA PRO A 6 -3.43 4.24 12.52
C PRO A 6 -1.98 4.70 12.61
N ALA A 7 -1.12 3.85 13.15
CA ALA A 7 0.32 4.09 13.16
C ALA A 7 0.96 3.75 11.81
N SER A 8 0.37 2.81 11.09
CA SER A 8 0.91 2.34 9.81
C SER A 8 -0.20 2.01 8.83
N VAL A 9 -0.01 2.42 7.59
CA VAL A 9 -0.98 2.26 6.51
C VAL A 9 -0.28 1.67 5.30
N LEU A 10 -0.87 0.64 4.72
CA LEU A 10 -0.44 0.09 3.44
C LEU A 10 -1.42 0.54 2.36
N VAL A 11 -0.90 1.18 1.32
CA VAL A 11 -1.68 1.52 0.13
C VAL A 11 -1.38 0.48 -0.93
N VAL A 12 -2.42 -0.10 -1.52
CA VAL A 12 -2.28 -1.10 -2.58
C VAL A 12 -2.79 -0.49 -3.88
N ARG A 13 -1.88 -0.12 -4.77
CA ARG A 13 -2.16 0.31 -6.14
C ARG A 13 -0.97 -0.10 -6.99
N LEU A 14 -1.12 -1.16 -7.78
CA LEU A 14 0.02 -1.83 -8.41
C LEU A 14 0.49 -1.17 -9.71
N GLY A 15 -0.37 -0.58 -10.46
CA GLY A 15 -0.11 0.08 -11.75
C GLY A 15 -1.44 0.34 -12.42
N SER A 16 -1.58 0.94 -13.59
CA SER A 16 -0.52 1.49 -14.44
C SER A 16 0.01 2.85 -13.94
N LEU A 17 0.96 3.43 -14.66
CA LEU A 17 1.52 4.74 -14.29
C LEU A 17 0.45 5.83 -14.20
N GLY A 18 -0.45 5.90 -15.17
CA GLY A 18 -1.56 6.86 -15.13
C GLY A 18 -2.44 6.67 -13.93
N ASP A 19 -2.74 5.42 -13.56
CA ASP A 19 -3.54 5.10 -12.39
C ASP A 19 -2.82 5.50 -11.10
N LEU A 20 -1.50 5.34 -11.02
CA LEU A 20 -0.72 5.78 -9.88
C LEU A 20 -0.77 7.28 -9.70
N VAL A 21 -0.63 8.04 -10.80
CA VAL A 21 -0.74 9.49 -10.76
C VAL A 21 -2.12 9.91 -10.25
N HIS A 22 -3.17 9.26 -10.70
CA HIS A 22 -4.54 9.55 -10.25
C HIS A 22 -4.78 9.16 -8.80
N ALA A 23 -4.02 8.22 -8.26
CA ALA A 23 -4.15 7.79 -6.87
C ALA A 23 -3.43 8.73 -5.88
N VAL A 24 -2.48 9.53 -6.34
CA VAL A 24 -1.71 10.42 -5.45
C VAL A 24 -2.60 11.36 -4.64
N PRO A 25 -3.64 12.01 -5.21
CA PRO A 25 -4.52 12.86 -4.39
C PRO A 25 -5.22 12.12 -3.25
N ALA A 26 -5.62 10.85 -3.47
CA ALA A 26 -6.24 10.05 -2.42
C ALA A 26 -5.24 9.76 -1.29
N VAL A 27 -3.99 9.45 -1.64
CA VAL A 27 -2.94 9.21 -0.65
C VAL A 27 -2.57 10.51 0.08
N ALA A 28 -2.59 11.65 -0.61
CA ALA A 28 -2.39 12.96 0.02
C ALA A 28 -3.47 13.21 1.07
N ALA A 29 -4.72 12.83 0.79
CA ALA A 29 -5.81 12.95 1.76
C ALA A 29 -5.56 12.06 2.98
N LEU A 30 -5.04 10.86 2.80
CA LEU A 30 -4.64 9.99 3.91
C LEU A 30 -3.56 10.64 4.75
N ARG A 31 -2.56 11.23 4.12
CA ARG A 31 -1.48 11.92 4.84
C ARG A 31 -2.01 13.12 5.62
N ASN A 32 -2.94 13.88 5.05
CA ASN A 32 -3.55 15.00 5.76
C ASN A 32 -4.39 14.54 6.95
N GLY A 33 -5.10 13.43 6.81
CA GLY A 33 -5.92 12.88 7.88
C GLY A 33 -5.09 12.20 8.98
N TRP A 34 -3.95 11.63 8.62
CA TRP A 34 -3.08 10.89 9.53
C TRP A 34 -1.62 11.36 9.39
N PRO A 35 -1.31 12.57 9.88
CA PRO A 35 0.00 13.18 9.61
C PRO A 35 1.19 12.39 10.13
N SER A 36 1.00 11.63 11.20
CA SER A 36 2.10 10.88 11.84
C SER A 36 2.16 9.42 11.42
N ALA A 37 1.25 8.97 10.56
CA ALA A 37 1.23 7.57 10.13
C ALA A 37 2.40 7.26 9.20
N ARG A 38 2.93 6.04 9.31
CA ARG A 38 3.83 5.51 8.29
C ARG A 38 2.96 5.02 7.13
N ILE A 39 3.12 5.62 5.98
CA ILE A 39 2.38 5.23 4.77
C ILE A 39 3.35 4.56 3.81
N ASP A 40 3.10 3.29 3.52
CA ASP A 40 3.86 2.51 2.56
C ASP A 40 2.97 2.17 1.38
N TRP A 41 3.53 2.14 0.19
CA TRP A 41 2.78 1.92 -1.05
C TRP A 41 3.31 0.68 -1.75
N LEU A 42 2.45 -0.32 -1.93
CA LEU A 42 2.78 -1.54 -2.66
C LEU A 42 2.53 -1.34 -4.15
N VAL A 43 3.54 -1.61 -4.96
CA VAL A 43 3.52 -1.31 -6.40
C VAL A 43 4.26 -2.40 -7.19
N GLU A 44 3.95 -2.51 -8.48
CA GLU A 44 4.72 -3.35 -9.40
C GLU A 44 6.10 -2.75 -9.66
N PRO A 45 7.13 -3.60 -9.91
CA PRO A 45 8.51 -3.13 -10.09
C PRO A 45 8.67 -2.04 -11.13
N ALA A 46 7.90 -2.11 -12.22
CA ALA A 46 8.01 -1.15 -13.34
C ALA A 46 7.76 0.30 -12.91
N HIS A 47 7.03 0.52 -11.82
CA HIS A 47 6.61 1.85 -11.39
C HIS A 47 7.22 2.29 -10.06
N ALA A 48 8.10 1.51 -9.49
CA ALA A 48 8.67 1.79 -8.18
C ALA A 48 9.45 3.12 -8.16
N GLU A 49 10.18 3.39 -9.20
CA GLU A 49 11.00 4.62 -9.29
C GLU A 49 10.14 5.88 -9.25
N PHE A 50 9.00 5.87 -9.94
CA PHE A 50 8.08 6.99 -9.90
C PHE A 50 7.62 7.27 -8.47
N LEU A 51 7.23 6.22 -7.75
CA LEU A 51 6.73 6.39 -6.38
C LEU A 51 7.80 6.86 -5.41
N ARG A 52 9.07 6.57 -5.67
CA ARG A 52 10.16 7.07 -4.84
C ARG A 52 10.29 8.58 -4.88
N LEU A 53 9.70 9.23 -5.88
CA LEU A 53 9.65 10.69 -5.98
C LEU A 53 8.48 11.29 -5.20
N VAL A 54 7.55 10.46 -4.72
CA VAL A 54 6.36 10.94 -4.01
C VAL A 54 6.69 11.11 -2.53
N SER A 55 6.81 12.36 -2.10
CA SER A 55 7.32 12.70 -0.76
C SER A 55 6.33 12.43 0.38
N ILE A 56 5.05 12.25 0.07
CA ILE A 56 4.02 12.06 1.08
C ILE A 56 3.96 10.64 1.65
N ILE A 57 4.67 9.70 1.04
CA ILE A 57 4.75 8.32 1.52
C ILE A 57 6.12 8.06 2.15
N ASN A 58 6.19 7.06 3.03
CA ASN A 58 7.40 6.73 3.74
C ASN A 58 8.24 5.68 3.02
N ASN A 59 7.60 4.65 2.47
CA ASN A 59 8.32 3.55 1.82
C ASN A 59 7.58 3.09 0.58
N VAL A 60 8.34 2.59 -0.38
CA VAL A 60 7.83 1.91 -1.56
C VAL A 60 8.12 0.43 -1.39
N ILE A 61 7.07 -0.39 -1.41
CA ILE A 61 7.18 -1.84 -1.33
C ILE A 61 6.96 -2.40 -2.72
N VAL A 62 7.92 -3.16 -3.21
CA VAL A 62 7.86 -3.70 -4.57
C VAL A 62 7.30 -5.12 -4.53
N LEU A 63 6.27 -5.39 -5.34
CA LEU A 63 5.74 -6.73 -5.51
C LEU A 63 6.81 -7.61 -6.15
N ARG A 64 7.16 -8.72 -5.49
CA ARG A 64 8.31 -9.54 -5.87
C ARG A 64 8.02 -10.55 -6.98
N GLY A 65 6.94 -10.37 -7.69
CA GLY A 65 6.55 -11.22 -8.80
C GLY A 65 5.18 -11.84 -8.61
N LYS A 66 4.67 -12.42 -9.70
CA LYS A 66 3.31 -12.98 -9.73
C LYS A 66 3.28 -14.49 -9.51
N SER A 67 4.44 -15.13 -9.34
CA SER A 67 4.52 -16.53 -8.98
C SER A 67 4.13 -16.75 -7.52
N ALA A 68 3.84 -18.00 -7.15
CA ALA A 68 3.53 -18.33 -5.76
C ALA A 68 4.66 -17.91 -4.81
N ARG A 69 5.91 -18.07 -5.25
CA ARG A 69 7.07 -17.68 -4.45
C ARG A 69 7.13 -16.17 -4.26
N GLY A 70 6.91 -15.40 -5.33
CA GLY A 70 6.90 -13.93 -5.25
C GLY A 70 5.82 -13.42 -4.32
N TRP A 71 4.62 -14.02 -4.38
CA TRP A 71 3.53 -13.68 -3.48
C TRP A 71 3.89 -13.98 -2.02
N MET A 72 4.52 -15.14 -1.77
CA MET A 72 4.92 -15.49 -0.41
C MET A 72 6.00 -14.56 0.14
N GLU A 73 6.96 -14.18 -0.68
CA GLU A 73 8.01 -13.24 -0.27
C GLU A 73 7.42 -11.87 0.04
N THR A 74 6.51 -11.37 -0.80
CA THR A 74 5.82 -10.12 -0.57
C THR A 74 4.99 -10.18 0.71
N ARG A 75 4.23 -11.26 0.91
CA ARG A 75 3.46 -11.47 2.13
C ARG A 75 4.34 -11.41 3.38
N THR A 76 5.48 -12.09 3.33
CA THR A 76 6.42 -12.12 4.46
C THR A 76 6.91 -10.70 4.79
N GLU A 77 7.28 -9.94 3.78
CA GLU A 77 7.71 -8.56 3.97
C GLU A 77 6.61 -7.70 4.57
N LEU A 78 5.38 -7.79 4.03
CA LEU A 78 4.26 -6.99 4.51
C LEU A 78 3.91 -7.32 5.97
N ARG A 79 3.90 -8.60 6.32
CA ARG A 79 3.63 -9.02 7.70
C ARG A 79 4.71 -8.58 8.67
N ALA A 80 5.98 -8.61 8.23
CA ALA A 80 7.09 -8.16 9.06
C ALA A 80 6.99 -6.65 9.37
N ARG A 81 6.42 -5.88 8.47
CA ARG A 81 6.25 -4.44 8.68
C ARG A 81 5.06 -4.09 9.60
N GLY A 82 4.06 -4.94 9.67
CA GLY A 82 2.91 -4.79 10.56
C GLY A 82 2.06 -3.55 10.28
N TYR A 83 1.01 -3.71 9.47
CA TYR A 83 0.13 -2.59 9.13
C TYR A 83 -1.15 -2.62 9.94
N ASP A 84 -1.59 -1.45 10.40
CA ASP A 84 -2.88 -1.31 11.07
C ASP A 84 -4.03 -1.27 10.06
N VAL A 85 -3.80 -0.62 8.92
CA VAL A 85 -4.81 -0.43 7.87
C VAL A 85 -4.18 -0.71 6.52
N ALA A 86 -4.89 -1.43 5.68
CA ALA A 86 -4.56 -1.54 4.26
C ALA A 86 -5.67 -0.90 3.44
N VAL A 87 -5.30 0.01 2.55
CA VAL A 87 -6.24 0.72 1.68
C VAL A 87 -6.03 0.21 0.25
N ASP A 88 -7.03 -0.48 -0.28
CA ASP A 88 -6.98 -1.02 -1.64
C ASP A 88 -7.59 -0.01 -2.61
N LEU A 89 -6.73 0.65 -3.37
CA LEU A 89 -7.15 1.61 -4.41
C LEU A 89 -7.23 0.96 -5.79
N GLN A 90 -6.81 -0.30 -5.90
CA GLN A 90 -6.80 -1.01 -7.18
C GLN A 90 -8.18 -1.54 -7.56
N GLY A 91 -8.94 -2.03 -6.59
CA GLY A 91 -10.25 -2.58 -6.84
C GLY A 91 -10.27 -3.92 -7.59
N LEU A 92 -9.13 -4.57 -7.75
CA LEU A 92 -9.00 -5.86 -8.40
C LEU A 92 -8.89 -6.98 -7.37
N ILE A 93 -9.32 -8.19 -7.75
CA ILE A 93 -9.22 -9.37 -6.87
C ILE A 93 -7.78 -9.57 -6.39
N LYS A 94 -6.81 -9.41 -7.29
CA LYS A 94 -5.38 -9.56 -6.99
C LYS A 94 -4.93 -8.64 -5.88
N SER A 95 -5.29 -7.34 -5.96
CA SER A 95 -4.89 -6.37 -4.96
C SER A 95 -5.61 -6.59 -3.64
N ALA A 96 -6.88 -6.99 -3.67
CA ALA A 96 -7.62 -7.33 -2.47
C ALA A 96 -6.97 -8.51 -1.74
N ALA A 97 -6.51 -9.52 -2.48
CA ALA A 97 -5.80 -10.65 -1.90
C ALA A 97 -4.49 -10.22 -1.23
N LEU A 98 -3.73 -9.32 -1.87
CA LEU A 98 -2.49 -8.78 -1.29
C LEU A 98 -2.78 -7.97 -0.03
N ALA A 99 -3.83 -7.15 -0.04
CA ALA A 99 -4.21 -6.38 1.15
C ALA A 99 -4.53 -7.30 2.32
N ARG A 100 -5.26 -8.38 2.09
CA ARG A 100 -5.57 -9.37 3.14
C ARG A 100 -4.32 -10.12 3.59
N LEU A 101 -3.46 -10.51 2.65
CA LEU A 101 -2.22 -11.21 2.96
C LEU A 101 -1.23 -10.35 3.73
N SER A 102 -1.38 -9.03 3.71
CA SER A 102 -0.53 -8.12 4.48
C SER A 102 -0.67 -8.30 5.98
N GLY A 103 -1.75 -8.94 6.44
CA GLY A 103 -2.03 -9.08 7.85
C GLY A 103 -2.53 -7.80 8.51
N ALA A 104 -2.95 -6.81 7.71
CA ALA A 104 -3.48 -5.57 8.26
C ALA A 104 -4.72 -5.83 9.11
N ALA A 105 -4.85 -5.08 10.21
CA ALA A 105 -5.99 -5.22 11.10
C ALA A 105 -7.29 -4.79 10.43
N ARG A 106 -7.21 -3.82 9.50
CA ARG A 106 -8.35 -3.35 8.72
C ARG A 106 -7.97 -3.24 7.25
N VAL A 107 -8.91 -3.60 6.38
CA VAL A 107 -8.75 -3.48 4.93
C VAL A 107 -9.88 -2.62 4.41
N CYS A 108 -9.54 -1.54 3.69
CA CYS A 108 -10.48 -0.62 3.08
C CYS A 108 -10.31 -0.68 1.56
N GLY A 109 -11.39 -0.92 0.86
CA GLY A 109 -11.36 -1.04 -0.59
C GLY A 109 -12.12 0.05 -1.31
#